data_086f9e4bfaeb6fc83b7f96b302ef7853
#
_entry.id   086f9e4bfaeb6fc83b7f96b302ef7853
#
_cell.length_a   1.000
_cell.length_b   1.000
_cell.length_c   1.000
_cell.angle_alpha   90.00
_cell.angle_beta   90.00
_cell.angle_gamma   90.00
#
_symmetry.space_group_name_H-M   'P 1'
#
loop_
_entity.id
_entity.type
_entity.pdbx_description
1 polymer ?
#
loop_
_entity_poly.entity_id
_entity_poly.type
_entity_poly.pdbx_seq_one_letter_code
_entity_poly.pdbx_strand_id
1 'polypeptide(L)'
;MKVLMFGWEYPPHVFGGLATANFGISQGLHAQGDVDITLCLPHPFGDEDRSACKIVAMNSVPIAWRDVNHDYVQQRVGNIMNPDDYFRYRDHIYADFNYMHVNDLGCMDFAGGYPSNLHDEINNYSIIAGVVARSEEFDIIHAHDWLTFPAGIHAKRVSGKPLCIHVHATDFDRSRGKVNPTVYAIEKDGMDNADCIMCVSELTRQTVIHQYHQDPRKCFAMHNAVYPLKQEWQDIPRPNHKGKEKVVTFLGRLTMQK
;
A
#
# COMPACT_ATOMS: atom_id res chain seq x y z
N MET A 1 13.54 16.17 -2.08
CA MET A 1 13.41 14.86 -1.43
C MET A 1 12.76 13.90 -2.42
N LYS A 2 13.32 12.70 -2.60
CA LYS A 2 12.77 11.68 -3.51
C LYS A 2 12.03 10.61 -2.69
N VAL A 3 10.76 10.35 -3.03
CA VAL A 3 9.90 9.40 -2.33
C VAL A 3 9.59 8.20 -3.23
N LEU A 4 9.90 6.98 -2.78
CA LEU A 4 9.39 5.76 -3.38
C LEU A 4 8.09 5.39 -2.70
N MET A 5 6.97 5.59 -3.40
CA MET A 5 5.63 5.40 -2.89
C MET A 5 5.03 4.11 -3.41
N PHE A 6 4.51 3.27 -2.52
CA PHE A 6 3.79 2.05 -2.86
C PHE A 6 2.29 2.26 -2.67
N GLY A 7 1.55 2.25 -3.78
CA GLY A 7 0.09 2.32 -3.82
C GLY A 7 -0.50 1.04 -4.40
N TRP A 8 -1.82 0.88 -4.27
CA TRP A 8 -2.54 -0.25 -4.86
C TRP A 8 -3.42 0.16 -6.03
N GLU A 9 -4.00 1.34 -5.93
CA GLU A 9 -4.91 1.92 -6.90
C GLU A 9 -4.68 3.43 -7.04
N TYR A 10 -5.00 3.98 -8.21
CA TYR A 10 -4.83 5.41 -8.52
C TYR A 10 -5.86 5.87 -9.57
N PRO A 11 -6.37 7.11 -9.49
CA PRO A 11 -7.35 7.59 -10.47
C PRO A 11 -6.80 7.60 -11.91
N PRO A 12 -7.68 7.35 -12.92
CA PRO A 12 -9.14 7.32 -12.83
C PRO A 12 -9.73 5.99 -12.32
N HIS A 13 -8.92 4.95 -12.13
CA HIS A 13 -9.36 3.63 -11.68
C HIS A 13 -9.47 3.59 -10.15
N VAL A 14 -10.69 3.80 -9.65
CA VAL A 14 -11.00 3.91 -8.23
C VAL A 14 -11.84 2.72 -7.79
N PHE A 15 -11.24 1.79 -7.07
CA PHE A 15 -11.93 0.64 -6.47
C PHE A 15 -12.33 0.92 -5.01
N GLY A 16 -11.64 1.88 -4.36
CA GLY A 16 -11.87 2.28 -2.98
C GLY A 16 -11.38 3.70 -2.67
N GLY A 17 -11.44 4.07 -1.39
CA GLY A 17 -10.98 5.38 -0.94
C GLY A 17 -9.47 5.59 -1.01
N LEU A 18 -8.71 4.50 -1.13
CA LEU A 18 -7.25 4.53 -1.18
C LEU A 18 -6.73 5.24 -2.44
N ALA A 19 -7.36 5.03 -3.60
CA ALA A 19 -7.01 5.72 -4.84
C ALA A 19 -7.09 7.25 -4.69
N THR A 20 -8.21 7.75 -4.14
CA THR A 20 -8.42 9.18 -3.91
C THR A 20 -7.41 9.75 -2.90
N ALA A 21 -7.10 8.99 -1.84
CA ALA A 21 -6.13 9.40 -0.85
C ALA A 21 -4.71 9.47 -1.45
N ASN A 22 -4.29 8.44 -2.19
CA ASN A 22 -2.99 8.41 -2.87
C ASN A 22 -2.84 9.58 -3.84
N PHE A 23 -3.89 9.87 -4.61
CA PHE A 23 -3.93 11.01 -5.53
C PHE A 23 -3.77 12.33 -4.77
N GLY A 24 -4.60 12.57 -3.74
CA GLY A 24 -4.55 13.80 -2.97
C GLY A 24 -3.20 14.02 -2.28
N ILE A 25 -2.61 12.95 -1.74
CA ILE A 25 -1.29 13.00 -1.09
C ILE A 25 -0.20 13.31 -2.12
N SER A 26 -0.18 12.64 -3.28
CA SER A 26 0.82 12.90 -4.31
C SER A 26 0.72 14.32 -4.86
N GLN A 27 -0.49 14.82 -5.12
CA GLN A 27 -0.71 16.21 -5.54
C GLN A 27 -0.25 17.21 -4.47
N GLY A 28 -0.58 16.95 -3.20
CA GLY A 28 -0.20 17.81 -2.08
C GLY A 28 1.31 17.85 -1.85
N LEU A 29 1.99 16.71 -1.95
CA LEU A 29 3.46 16.64 -1.82
C LEU A 29 4.15 17.32 -3.01
N HIS A 30 3.68 17.06 -4.24
CA HIS A 30 4.22 17.70 -5.44
C HIS A 30 4.07 19.23 -5.38
N ALA A 31 2.95 19.73 -4.87
CA ALA A 31 2.69 21.17 -4.73
C ALA A 31 3.66 21.88 -3.75
N GLN A 32 4.39 21.14 -2.90
CA GLN A 32 5.46 21.72 -2.06
C GLN A 32 6.68 22.17 -2.90
N GLY A 33 6.84 21.58 -4.09
CA GLY A 33 7.87 21.99 -5.05
C GLY A 33 9.27 21.38 -4.81
N ASP A 34 9.45 20.64 -3.71
CA ASP A 34 10.73 20.03 -3.32
C ASP A 34 10.65 18.50 -3.14
N VAL A 35 9.54 17.90 -3.55
CA VAL A 35 9.27 16.46 -3.42
C VAL A 35 9.04 15.83 -4.79
N ASP A 36 9.90 14.88 -5.15
CA ASP A 36 9.75 14.03 -6.33
C ASP A 36 9.20 12.67 -5.92
N ILE A 37 8.11 12.22 -6.55
CA ILE A 37 7.44 10.98 -6.21
C ILE A 37 7.58 9.98 -7.34
N THR A 38 8.08 8.78 -7.02
CA THR A 38 7.95 7.57 -7.85
C THR A 38 6.88 6.68 -7.22
N LEU A 39 5.69 6.65 -7.84
CA LEU A 39 4.56 5.84 -7.40
C LEU A 39 4.59 4.48 -8.11
N CYS A 40 4.69 3.42 -7.33
CA CYS A 40 4.59 2.05 -7.80
C CYS A 40 3.14 1.57 -7.69
N LEU A 41 2.60 1.00 -8.77
CA LEU A 41 1.26 0.41 -8.82
C LEU A 41 1.34 -1.03 -9.35
N PRO A 42 0.59 -2.00 -8.79
CA PRO A 42 0.60 -3.38 -9.28
C PRO A 42 0.23 -3.46 -10.76
N HIS A 43 -0.87 -2.82 -11.15
CA HIS A 43 -1.42 -2.82 -12.50
C HIS A 43 -1.99 -1.44 -12.85
N PRO A 44 -1.18 -0.50 -13.33
CA PRO A 44 -1.71 0.71 -13.94
C PRO A 44 -2.29 0.40 -15.32
N PHE A 45 -3.34 1.11 -15.69
CA PHE A 45 -4.07 0.94 -16.96
C PHE A 45 -3.52 1.82 -18.09
N GLY A 46 -2.66 2.79 -17.75
CA GLY A 46 -1.95 3.64 -18.70
C GLY A 46 -2.55 5.04 -18.89
N ASP A 47 -3.73 5.30 -18.30
CA ASP A 47 -4.45 6.58 -18.35
C ASP A 47 -4.45 7.32 -16.99
N GLU A 48 -3.65 6.85 -16.00
CA GLU A 48 -3.50 7.51 -14.73
C GLU A 48 -2.88 8.91 -14.87
N ASP A 49 -3.33 9.82 -14.01
CA ASP A 49 -2.77 11.18 -13.93
C ASP A 49 -1.30 11.13 -13.45
N ARG A 50 -0.40 11.59 -14.30
CA ARG A 50 1.05 11.63 -14.05
C ARG A 50 1.57 13.02 -13.72
N SER A 51 0.68 13.98 -13.45
CA SER A 51 1.06 15.37 -13.23
C SER A 51 1.88 15.60 -11.96
N ALA A 52 1.67 14.75 -10.94
CA ALA A 52 2.31 14.87 -9.63
C ALA A 52 3.36 13.80 -9.34
N CYS A 53 3.45 12.73 -10.12
CA CYS A 53 4.34 11.62 -9.84
C CYS A 53 4.74 10.84 -11.11
N LYS A 54 5.96 10.26 -11.07
CA LYS A 54 6.36 9.20 -12.00
C LYS A 54 5.64 7.91 -11.58
N ILE A 55 4.94 7.24 -12.50
CA ILE A 55 4.29 5.96 -12.23
C ILE A 55 5.14 4.82 -12.77
N VAL A 56 5.45 3.85 -11.91
CA VAL A 56 6.09 2.57 -12.24
C VAL A 56 5.04 1.48 -12.27
N ALA A 57 4.86 0.86 -13.42
CA ALA A 57 3.98 -0.29 -13.63
C ALA A 57 4.70 -1.57 -13.16
N MET A 58 4.32 -2.11 -12.01
CA MET A 58 4.99 -3.27 -11.42
C MET A 58 4.81 -4.53 -12.28
N ASN A 59 3.67 -4.66 -12.97
CA ASN A 59 3.42 -5.72 -13.95
C ASN A 59 4.30 -5.65 -15.22
N SER A 60 5.12 -4.61 -15.36
CA SER A 60 6.06 -4.43 -16.48
C SER A 60 7.52 -4.49 -16.05
N VAL A 61 7.78 -4.77 -14.78
CA VAL A 61 9.14 -4.90 -14.24
C VAL A 61 9.60 -6.36 -14.40
N PRO A 62 10.61 -6.63 -15.24
CA PRO A 62 11.12 -7.99 -15.37
C PRO A 62 11.88 -8.40 -14.12
N ILE A 63 11.63 -9.64 -13.67
CA ILE A 63 12.30 -10.26 -12.53
C ILE A 63 13.24 -11.34 -13.00
N ALA A 64 14.46 -11.33 -12.46
CA ALA A 64 15.40 -12.41 -12.67
C ALA A 64 15.31 -13.43 -11.53
N TRP A 65 15.57 -14.70 -11.82
CA TRP A 65 15.60 -15.78 -10.82
C TRP A 65 16.41 -15.43 -9.57
N ARG A 66 17.56 -14.78 -9.74
CA ARG A 66 18.40 -14.32 -8.62
C ARG A 66 17.70 -13.35 -7.66
N ASP A 67 16.77 -12.53 -8.17
CA ASP A 67 16.07 -11.53 -7.40
C ASP A 67 15.04 -12.17 -6.47
N VAL A 68 14.42 -13.25 -6.93
CA VAL A 68 13.44 -14.03 -6.15
C VAL A 68 14.13 -14.90 -5.11
N ASN A 69 15.21 -15.57 -5.49
CA ASN A 69 15.86 -16.58 -4.66
C ASN A 69 16.50 -16.01 -3.39
N HIS A 70 17.14 -14.84 -3.47
CA HIS A 70 17.82 -14.25 -2.32
C HIS A 70 16.84 -13.70 -1.28
N ASP A 71 15.80 -13.01 -1.71
CA ASP A 71 14.93 -12.23 -0.85
C ASP A 71 13.74 -13.05 -0.34
N TYR A 72 13.17 -13.92 -1.18
CA TYR A 72 12.07 -14.80 -0.81
C TYR A 72 12.50 -15.86 0.21
N VAL A 73 13.70 -16.43 0.03
CA VAL A 73 14.29 -17.40 0.97
C VAL A 73 14.62 -16.74 2.30
N GLN A 74 15.18 -15.55 2.30
CA GLN A 74 15.44 -14.81 3.56
C GLN A 74 14.15 -14.42 4.29
N GLN A 75 13.10 -14.07 3.57
CA GLN A 75 11.83 -13.65 4.16
C GLN A 75 11.09 -14.81 4.85
N ARG A 76 11.10 -16.02 4.26
CA ARG A 76 10.46 -17.22 4.87
C ARG A 76 11.37 -18.01 5.79
N VAL A 77 12.67 -17.97 5.60
CA VAL A 77 13.64 -18.83 6.29
C VAL A 77 14.45 -18.08 7.36
N GLY A 78 14.49 -16.76 7.31
CA GLY A 78 15.41 -15.92 8.11
C GLY A 78 15.27 -16.00 9.63
N ASN A 79 14.19 -16.57 10.18
CA ASN A 79 13.98 -16.62 11.63
C ASN A 79 13.70 -18.02 12.22
N ILE A 80 13.67 -19.11 11.43
CA ILE A 80 13.11 -20.38 11.92
C ILE A 80 13.97 -21.61 11.63
N MET A 81 15.01 -21.56 10.76
CA MET A 81 15.63 -22.78 10.27
C MET A 81 17.13 -22.89 10.46
N ASN A 82 17.56 -24.11 10.83
CA ASN A 82 18.96 -24.49 10.71
C ASN A 82 19.34 -24.75 9.24
N PRO A 83 20.65 -24.78 8.91
CA PRO A 83 21.10 -24.97 7.53
C PRO A 83 20.59 -26.26 6.84
N ASP A 84 20.30 -27.33 7.59
CA ASP A 84 19.82 -28.59 7.02
C ASP A 84 18.36 -28.52 6.56
N ASP A 85 17.55 -27.73 7.27
CA ASP A 85 16.17 -27.44 6.87
C ASP A 85 16.12 -26.53 5.65
N TYR A 86 17.09 -25.63 5.47
CA TYR A 86 17.23 -24.79 4.28
C TYR A 86 17.31 -25.63 2.99
N PHE A 87 18.09 -26.69 2.97
CA PHE A 87 18.25 -27.54 1.78
C PHE A 87 16.98 -28.36 1.45
N ARG A 88 16.22 -28.79 2.46
CA ARG A 88 14.92 -29.45 2.28
C ARG A 88 13.86 -28.50 1.74
N TYR A 89 13.85 -27.26 2.22
CA TYR A 89 12.91 -26.23 1.76
C TYR A 89 13.25 -25.66 0.39
N ARG A 90 14.52 -25.65 0.02
CA ARG A 90 14.96 -25.17 -1.29
C ARG A 90 14.19 -25.83 -2.45
N ASP A 91 13.97 -27.13 -2.39
CA ASP A 91 13.27 -27.86 -3.45
C ASP A 91 11.77 -27.54 -3.48
N HIS A 92 11.16 -27.22 -2.34
CA HIS A 92 9.79 -26.69 -2.27
C HIS A 92 9.70 -25.24 -2.78
N ILE A 93 10.69 -24.41 -2.50
CA ILE A 93 10.78 -23.05 -3.02
C ILE A 93 10.94 -23.04 -4.55
N TYR A 94 11.69 -23.97 -5.10
CA TYR A 94 11.79 -24.16 -6.56
C TYR A 94 10.47 -24.61 -7.18
N ALA A 95 9.69 -25.43 -6.48
CA ALA A 95 8.34 -25.79 -6.92
C ALA A 95 7.41 -24.56 -6.86
N ASP A 96 7.41 -23.79 -5.77
CA ASP A 96 6.60 -22.58 -5.61
C ASP A 96 6.94 -21.52 -6.68
N PHE A 97 8.21 -21.40 -7.11
CA PHE A 97 8.59 -20.48 -8.19
C PHE A 97 8.00 -20.86 -9.54
N ASN A 98 7.93 -22.17 -9.85
CA ASN A 98 7.28 -22.66 -11.07
C ASN A 98 5.76 -22.39 -11.07
N TYR A 99 5.15 -22.06 -9.93
CA TYR A 99 3.76 -21.60 -9.81
C TYR A 99 3.62 -20.07 -9.86
N MET A 100 4.71 -19.30 -9.80
CA MET A 100 4.66 -17.88 -10.10
C MET A 100 4.37 -17.69 -11.57
N HIS A 101 3.21 -17.18 -11.89
CA HIS A 101 2.82 -16.85 -13.25
C HIS A 101 3.66 -15.68 -13.77
N VAL A 102 4.83 -16.00 -14.28
CA VAL A 102 5.69 -15.06 -14.99
C VAL A 102 5.39 -15.23 -16.48
N ASN A 103 5.08 -14.13 -17.15
CA ASN A 103 4.83 -14.13 -18.58
C ASN A 103 6.14 -14.27 -19.39
N ASP A 104 6.03 -14.37 -20.73
CA ASP A 104 7.17 -14.54 -21.63
C ASP A 104 8.22 -13.41 -21.56
N LEU A 105 7.85 -12.26 -20.98
CA LEU A 105 8.74 -11.12 -20.76
C LEU A 105 9.45 -11.17 -19.40
N GLY A 106 9.20 -12.20 -18.59
CA GLY A 106 9.73 -12.31 -17.23
C GLY A 106 9.02 -11.43 -16.22
N CYS A 107 7.82 -10.93 -16.52
CA CYS A 107 7.03 -10.06 -15.65
C CYS A 107 5.90 -10.83 -14.98
N MET A 108 5.52 -10.42 -13.77
CA MET A 108 4.35 -10.95 -13.06
C MET A 108 3.09 -10.22 -13.47
N ASP A 109 1.99 -10.96 -13.66
CA ASP A 109 0.70 -10.40 -13.97
C ASP A 109 -0.07 -10.04 -12.69
N PHE A 110 -0.88 -8.98 -12.77
CA PHE A 110 -1.79 -8.52 -11.71
C PHE A 110 -3.16 -8.27 -12.28
N ALA A 111 -4.21 -8.60 -11.54
CA ALA A 111 -5.59 -8.44 -11.98
C ALA A 111 -6.05 -6.96 -12.02
N GLY A 112 -5.39 -6.08 -11.27
CA GLY A 112 -5.78 -4.67 -11.17
C GLY A 112 -7.08 -4.50 -10.39
N GLY A 113 -7.02 -4.63 -9.06
CA GLY A 113 -8.18 -4.52 -8.18
C GLY A 113 -8.04 -5.40 -6.95
N TYR A 114 -9.13 -6.04 -6.54
CA TYR A 114 -9.16 -6.91 -5.35
C TYR A 114 -9.61 -8.33 -5.74
N PRO A 115 -8.73 -9.14 -6.37
CA PRO A 115 -9.05 -10.48 -6.83
C PRO A 115 -9.14 -11.49 -5.67
N SER A 116 -9.60 -12.71 -5.97
CA SER A 116 -9.69 -13.79 -4.99
C SER A 116 -8.33 -14.29 -4.49
N ASN A 117 -7.27 -14.15 -5.31
CA ASN A 117 -5.88 -14.49 -4.99
C ASN A 117 -5.07 -13.27 -4.49
N LEU A 118 -5.73 -12.32 -3.82
CA LEU A 118 -5.14 -11.05 -3.38
C LEU A 118 -3.84 -11.21 -2.57
N HIS A 119 -3.75 -12.25 -1.72
CA HIS A 119 -2.54 -12.50 -0.93
C HIS A 119 -1.33 -12.89 -1.81
N ASP A 120 -1.55 -13.64 -2.90
CA ASP A 120 -0.49 -13.97 -3.84
C ASP A 120 -0.02 -12.70 -4.58
N GLU A 121 -0.95 -11.84 -4.98
CA GLU A 121 -0.60 -10.55 -5.61
C GLU A 121 0.17 -9.63 -4.66
N ILE A 122 -0.16 -9.59 -3.37
CA ILE A 122 0.61 -8.84 -2.36
C ILE A 122 2.05 -9.39 -2.27
N ASN A 123 2.23 -10.70 -2.26
CA ASN A 123 3.55 -11.32 -2.24
C ASN A 123 4.34 -11.00 -3.50
N ASN A 124 3.72 -11.13 -4.68
CA ASN A 124 4.33 -10.81 -5.97
C ASN A 124 4.74 -9.32 -6.02
N TYR A 125 3.86 -8.44 -5.57
CA TYR A 125 4.13 -7.01 -5.47
C TYR A 125 5.34 -6.72 -4.58
N SER A 126 5.44 -7.41 -3.44
CA SER A 126 6.58 -7.31 -2.53
C SER A 126 7.91 -7.71 -3.18
N ILE A 127 7.92 -8.80 -3.97
CA ILE A 127 9.13 -9.25 -4.68
C ILE A 127 9.60 -8.19 -5.67
N ILE A 128 8.68 -7.69 -6.50
CA ILE A 128 9.00 -6.65 -7.50
C ILE A 128 9.45 -5.35 -6.82
N ALA A 129 8.88 -5.01 -5.67
CA ALA A 129 9.30 -3.84 -4.90
C ALA A 129 10.79 -3.87 -4.52
N GLY A 130 11.33 -5.06 -4.20
CA GLY A 130 12.76 -5.23 -3.98
C GLY A 130 13.60 -4.98 -5.25
N VAL A 131 13.11 -5.39 -6.42
CA VAL A 131 13.78 -5.11 -7.71
C VAL A 131 13.80 -3.60 -8.00
N VAL A 132 12.65 -2.94 -7.88
CA VAL A 132 12.52 -1.49 -8.09
C VAL A 132 13.38 -0.71 -7.11
N ALA A 133 13.39 -1.08 -5.83
CA ALA A 133 14.18 -0.42 -4.80
C ALA A 133 15.70 -0.52 -5.02
N ARG A 134 16.18 -1.50 -5.80
CA ARG A 134 17.59 -1.59 -6.20
C ARG A 134 17.94 -0.72 -7.41
N SER A 135 16.97 -0.36 -8.23
CA SER A 135 17.17 0.37 -9.50
C SER A 135 16.80 1.85 -9.43
N GLU A 136 15.89 2.24 -8.55
CA GLU A 136 15.44 3.62 -8.39
C GLU A 136 16.24 4.35 -7.29
N GLU A 137 16.43 5.65 -7.49
CA GLU A 137 17.01 6.53 -6.48
C GLU A 137 15.92 7.18 -5.64
N PHE A 138 15.97 6.99 -4.32
CA PHE A 138 15.03 7.62 -3.40
C PHE A 138 15.66 7.83 -2.01
N ASP A 139 15.03 8.70 -1.22
CA ASP A 139 15.45 9.04 0.14
C ASP A 139 14.61 8.31 1.19
N ILE A 140 13.32 8.10 0.92
CA ILE A 140 12.36 7.53 1.85
C ILE A 140 11.35 6.64 1.10
N ILE A 141 10.88 5.61 1.80
CA ILE A 141 9.82 4.71 1.34
C ILE A 141 8.51 5.12 2.01
N HIS A 142 7.42 5.18 1.22
CA HIS A 142 6.08 5.47 1.71
C HIS A 142 5.10 4.39 1.22
N ALA A 143 4.58 3.57 2.13
CA ALA A 143 3.66 2.48 1.79
C ALA A 143 2.26 2.72 2.37
N HIS A 144 1.22 2.48 1.56
CA HIS A 144 -0.17 2.81 1.87
C HIS A 144 -1.02 1.58 2.11
N ASP A 145 -1.48 1.40 3.34
CA ASP A 145 -2.28 0.27 3.83
C ASP A 145 -1.59 -1.11 3.72
N TRP A 146 -2.19 -2.10 4.34
CA TRP A 146 -1.66 -3.45 4.50
C TRP A 146 -1.29 -4.16 3.20
N LEU A 147 -1.96 -3.81 2.09
CA LEU A 147 -1.66 -4.34 0.75
C LEU A 147 -0.24 -4.03 0.29
N THR A 148 0.31 -2.92 0.72
CA THR A 148 1.62 -2.42 0.28
C THR A 148 2.71 -2.51 1.36
N PHE A 149 2.35 -2.84 2.60
CA PHE A 149 3.33 -2.93 3.68
C PHE A 149 4.43 -3.96 3.42
N PRO A 150 4.14 -5.18 2.89
CA PRO A 150 5.19 -6.13 2.51
C PRO A 150 6.15 -5.58 1.47
N ALA A 151 5.65 -4.81 0.49
CA ALA A 151 6.48 -4.13 -0.51
C ALA A 151 7.40 -3.09 0.13
N GLY A 152 6.86 -2.27 1.04
CA GLY A 152 7.64 -1.29 1.81
C GLY A 152 8.73 -1.92 2.67
N ILE A 153 8.43 -3.01 3.36
CA ILE A 153 9.39 -3.76 4.17
C ILE A 153 10.52 -4.31 3.30
N HIS A 154 10.18 -4.91 2.15
CA HIS A 154 11.17 -5.46 1.24
C HIS A 154 12.07 -4.36 0.65
N ALA A 155 11.47 -3.25 0.20
CA ALA A 155 12.23 -2.10 -0.27
C ALA A 155 13.19 -1.55 0.79
N LYS A 156 12.75 -1.46 2.07
CA LYS A 156 13.60 -1.07 3.20
C LYS A 156 14.77 -2.02 3.38
N ARG A 157 14.53 -3.33 3.34
CA ARG A 157 15.59 -4.35 3.52
C ARG A 157 16.69 -4.24 2.47
N VAL A 158 16.33 -4.04 1.21
CA VAL A 158 17.30 -4.02 0.10
C VAL A 158 18.00 -2.68 -0.06
N SER A 159 17.37 -1.58 0.34
CA SER A 159 17.92 -0.22 0.17
C SER A 159 18.54 0.37 1.44
N GLY A 160 18.14 -0.10 2.61
CA GLY A 160 18.49 0.50 3.90
C GLY A 160 17.83 1.86 4.16
N LYS A 161 16.88 2.29 3.31
CA LYS A 161 16.19 3.58 3.44
C LYS A 161 15.05 3.49 4.46
N PRO A 162 14.70 4.60 5.13
CA PRO A 162 13.63 4.62 6.11
C PRO A 162 12.26 4.33 5.48
N LEU A 163 11.43 3.59 6.22
CA LEU A 163 10.07 3.22 5.84
C LEU A 163 9.06 4.04 6.65
N CYS A 164 8.26 4.82 5.96
CA CYS A 164 7.04 5.41 6.47
C CYS A 164 5.83 4.62 5.95
N ILE A 165 4.94 4.19 6.83
CA ILE A 165 3.68 3.58 6.43
C ILE A 165 2.52 4.51 6.73
N HIS A 166 1.48 4.45 5.87
CA HIS A 166 0.26 5.22 6.02
C HIS A 166 -0.93 4.28 6.24
N VAL A 167 -1.54 4.37 7.41
CA VAL A 167 -2.66 3.55 7.84
C VAL A 167 -3.95 4.32 7.55
N HIS A 168 -4.66 3.95 6.47
CA HIS A 168 -5.95 4.54 6.10
C HIS A 168 -7.12 3.91 6.85
N ALA A 169 -7.03 2.61 7.13
CA ALA A 169 -7.92 1.87 8.01
C ALA A 169 -7.21 0.61 8.50
N THR A 170 -7.55 0.15 9.69
CA THR A 170 -7.09 -1.13 10.20
C THR A 170 -8.15 -2.22 9.97
N ASP A 171 -7.77 -3.49 10.15
CA ASP A 171 -8.75 -4.57 10.08
C ASP A 171 -9.75 -4.51 11.24
N PHE A 172 -9.41 -3.89 12.36
CA PHE A 172 -10.39 -3.58 13.43
C PHE A 172 -11.52 -2.69 12.93
N ASP A 173 -11.22 -1.69 12.09
CA ASP A 173 -12.21 -0.81 11.48
C ASP A 173 -13.06 -1.56 10.45
N ARG A 174 -12.42 -2.38 9.60
CA ARG A 174 -13.08 -3.12 8.52
C ARG A 174 -13.99 -4.22 9.03
N SER A 175 -13.61 -4.91 10.12
CA SER A 175 -14.27 -6.09 10.66
C SER A 175 -15.14 -5.82 11.88
N ARG A 176 -15.23 -4.55 12.34
CA ARG A 176 -15.87 -4.18 13.63
C ARG A 176 -15.29 -4.97 14.81
N GLY A 177 -13.98 -5.15 14.83
CA GLY A 177 -13.25 -5.83 15.88
C GLY A 177 -13.15 -7.36 15.73
N LYS A 178 -13.73 -7.95 14.68
CA LYS A 178 -13.56 -9.38 14.35
C LYS A 178 -12.45 -9.55 13.33
N VAL A 179 -11.22 -9.23 13.73
CA VAL A 179 -10.08 -9.17 12.83
C VAL A 179 -9.76 -10.49 12.15
N ASN A 180 -9.40 -10.42 10.88
CA ASN A 180 -8.82 -11.53 10.13
C ASN A 180 -7.37 -11.73 10.59
N PRO A 181 -7.00 -12.92 11.12
CA PRO A 181 -5.65 -13.13 11.66
C PRO A 181 -4.53 -12.88 10.65
N THR A 182 -4.75 -13.20 9.38
CA THR A 182 -3.75 -13.00 8.31
C THR A 182 -3.55 -11.51 8.03
N VAL A 183 -4.64 -10.75 7.89
CA VAL A 183 -4.56 -9.30 7.67
C VAL A 183 -3.93 -8.61 8.87
N TYR A 184 -4.33 -8.98 10.09
CA TYR A 184 -3.71 -8.47 11.31
C TYR A 184 -2.20 -8.72 11.35
N ALA A 185 -1.77 -9.93 10.97
CA ALA A 185 -0.35 -10.26 10.95
C ALA A 185 0.45 -9.39 9.96
N ILE A 186 -0.11 -9.15 8.76
CA ILE A 186 0.51 -8.28 7.74
C ILE A 186 0.55 -6.82 8.23
N GLU A 187 -0.54 -6.32 8.79
CA GLU A 187 -0.60 -4.97 9.36
C GLU A 187 0.43 -4.80 10.47
N LYS A 188 0.47 -5.78 11.39
CA LYS A 188 1.43 -5.77 12.52
C LYS A 188 2.88 -5.80 12.05
N ASP A 189 3.21 -6.67 11.08
CA ASP A 189 4.57 -6.76 10.52
C ASP A 189 4.97 -5.45 9.84
N GLY A 190 4.06 -4.83 9.08
CA GLY A 190 4.26 -3.50 8.50
C GLY A 190 4.56 -2.45 9.56
N MET A 191 3.75 -2.41 10.61
CA MET A 191 3.90 -1.46 11.71
C MET A 191 5.19 -1.70 12.51
N ASP A 192 5.56 -2.95 12.78
CA ASP A 192 6.78 -3.29 13.53
C ASP A 192 8.05 -2.87 12.78
N ASN A 193 8.06 -3.02 11.45
CA ASN A 193 9.20 -2.67 10.60
C ASN A 193 9.28 -1.19 10.20
N ALA A 194 8.21 -0.41 10.41
CA ALA A 194 8.17 1.01 10.06
C ALA A 194 8.99 1.88 11.02
N ASP A 195 9.67 2.88 10.47
CA ASP A 195 10.34 3.94 11.22
C ASP A 195 9.34 5.05 11.62
N CYS A 196 8.29 5.24 10.80
CA CYS A 196 7.22 6.20 11.02
C CYS A 196 5.87 5.58 10.62
N ILE A 197 4.84 5.81 11.42
CA ILE A 197 3.47 5.37 11.17
C ILE A 197 2.56 6.58 11.12
N MET A 198 2.07 6.92 9.94
CA MET A 198 1.05 7.94 9.74
C MET A 198 -0.33 7.32 9.80
N CYS A 199 -1.19 7.86 10.63
CA CYS A 199 -2.57 7.41 10.82
C CYS A 199 -3.53 8.53 10.39
N VAL A 200 -4.58 8.21 9.64
CA VAL A 200 -5.51 9.22 9.11
C VAL A 200 -6.35 9.96 10.17
N SER A 201 -6.30 9.51 11.41
CA SER A 201 -7.00 10.16 12.52
C SER A 201 -6.35 9.81 13.86
N GLU A 202 -6.67 10.59 14.90
CA GLU A 202 -6.26 10.24 16.27
C GLU A 202 -6.91 8.92 16.72
N LEU A 203 -8.13 8.62 16.29
CA LEU A 203 -8.78 7.33 16.57
C LEU A 203 -7.97 6.16 15.98
N THR A 204 -7.57 6.25 14.71
CA THR A 204 -6.72 5.24 14.06
C THR A 204 -5.38 5.13 14.77
N ARG A 205 -4.78 6.26 15.16
CA ARG A 205 -3.52 6.28 15.92
C ARG A 205 -3.66 5.53 17.26
N GLN A 206 -4.74 5.75 18.00
CA GLN A 206 -4.99 5.03 19.26
C GLN A 206 -5.20 3.53 19.01
N THR A 207 -5.90 3.14 17.94
CA THR A 207 -6.04 1.73 17.55
C THR A 207 -4.67 1.10 17.26
N VAL A 208 -3.80 1.79 16.51
CA VAL A 208 -2.44 1.33 16.20
C VAL A 208 -1.60 1.16 17.47
N ILE A 209 -1.64 2.11 18.37
CA ILE A 209 -0.88 2.04 19.65
C ILE A 209 -1.40 0.87 20.52
N HIS A 210 -2.71 0.77 20.71
CA HIS A 210 -3.26 -0.16 21.70
C HIS A 210 -3.51 -1.56 21.17
N GLN A 211 -3.96 -1.71 19.92
CA GLN A 211 -4.30 -3.02 19.35
C GLN A 211 -3.12 -3.70 18.66
N TYR A 212 -2.20 -2.90 18.07
CA TYR A 212 -0.98 -3.41 17.43
C TYR A 212 0.26 -3.22 18.30
N HIS A 213 0.12 -2.66 19.50
CA HIS A 213 1.19 -2.46 20.49
C HIS A 213 2.38 -1.68 19.93
N GLN A 214 2.09 -0.59 19.21
CA GLN A 214 3.13 0.23 18.61
C GLN A 214 3.62 1.33 19.55
N ASP A 215 4.89 1.72 19.40
CA ASP A 215 5.49 2.83 20.15
C ASP A 215 4.81 4.15 19.76
N PRO A 216 4.18 4.88 20.71
CA PRO A 216 3.54 6.16 20.43
C PRO A 216 4.44 7.21 19.79
N ARG A 217 5.77 7.11 19.98
CA ARG A 217 6.75 8.07 19.47
C ARG A 217 6.93 8.01 17.97
N LYS A 218 6.61 6.85 17.33
CA LYS A 218 6.66 6.70 15.87
C LYS A 218 5.28 6.81 15.20
N CYS A 219 4.20 7.02 15.98
CA CYS A 219 2.83 7.08 15.49
C CYS A 219 2.32 8.52 15.45
N PHE A 220 1.89 9.01 14.29
CA PHE A 220 1.43 10.37 14.08
C PHE A 220 0.04 10.40 13.45
N ALA A 221 -0.85 11.28 13.94
CA ALA A 221 -2.14 11.51 13.30
C ALA A 221 -1.97 12.54 12.17
N MET A 222 -2.26 12.12 10.94
CA MET A 222 -2.17 12.92 9.72
C MET A 222 -3.52 12.86 9.00
N HIS A 223 -4.37 13.85 9.22
CA HIS A 223 -5.73 13.86 8.68
C HIS A 223 -5.74 13.92 7.15
N ASN A 224 -6.61 13.14 6.54
CA ASN A 224 -6.92 13.31 5.13
C ASN A 224 -7.56 14.68 4.90
N ALA A 225 -7.26 15.28 3.75
CA ALA A 225 -7.84 16.53 3.29
C ALA A 225 -8.87 16.27 2.18
N VAL A 226 -9.61 17.31 1.84
CA VAL A 226 -10.47 17.32 0.68
C VAL A 226 -9.86 18.20 -0.41
N TYR A 227 -10.04 17.80 -1.65
CA TYR A 227 -9.68 18.65 -2.77
C TYR A 227 -10.62 19.85 -2.83
N PRO A 228 -10.14 21.06 -3.13
CA PRO A 228 -11.02 22.20 -3.32
C PRO A 228 -12.08 21.89 -4.37
N LEU A 229 -13.35 22.19 -4.05
CA LEU A 229 -14.43 22.03 -5.02
C LEU A 229 -14.14 22.91 -6.24
N LYS A 230 -14.33 22.37 -7.44
CA LYS A 230 -14.30 23.18 -8.65
C LYS A 230 -15.29 24.34 -8.51
N GLN A 231 -14.96 25.53 -9.05
CA GLN A 231 -15.79 26.71 -8.96
C GLN A 231 -17.21 26.45 -9.44
N GLU A 232 -17.36 25.71 -10.55
CA GLU A 232 -18.64 25.29 -11.11
C GLU A 232 -19.57 24.55 -10.14
N TRP A 233 -19.00 23.87 -9.12
CA TRP A 233 -19.76 23.14 -8.10
C TRP A 233 -20.08 23.99 -6.89
N GLN A 234 -19.33 25.08 -6.67
CA GLN A 234 -19.60 26.03 -5.61
C GLN A 234 -20.86 26.86 -5.94
N ASP A 235 -21.13 27.04 -7.22
CA ASP A 235 -22.26 27.83 -7.73
C ASP A 235 -23.56 27.03 -7.84
N ILE A 236 -23.56 25.73 -7.53
CA ILE A 236 -24.78 24.91 -7.53
C ILE A 236 -25.71 25.42 -6.40
N PRO A 237 -26.94 25.84 -6.73
CA PRO A 237 -27.89 26.31 -5.73
C PRO A 237 -28.16 25.20 -4.69
N ARG A 238 -27.98 25.52 -3.42
CA ARG A 238 -28.33 24.61 -2.34
C ARG A 238 -29.85 24.42 -2.32
N PRO A 239 -30.36 23.18 -2.23
CA PRO A 239 -31.79 22.95 -2.07
C PRO A 239 -32.31 23.71 -0.87
N ASN A 240 -33.33 24.56 -1.09
CA ASN A 240 -33.94 25.35 -0.04
C ASN A 240 -34.93 24.47 0.75
N HIS A 241 -34.43 23.75 1.74
CA HIS A 241 -35.26 22.94 2.64
C HIS A 241 -35.99 23.87 3.63
N LYS A 242 -37.02 24.60 3.16
CA LYS A 242 -37.93 25.37 4.02
C LYS A 242 -38.92 24.46 4.77
N GLY A 243 -38.78 23.15 4.70
CA GLY A 243 -39.61 22.18 5.41
C GLY A 243 -39.19 21.98 6.86
N LYS A 244 -40.12 21.50 7.70
CA LYS A 244 -39.88 21.13 9.08
C LYS A 244 -39.10 19.81 9.22
N GLU A 245 -38.86 19.12 8.12
CA GLU A 245 -38.19 17.81 8.09
C GLU A 245 -36.66 18.00 8.12
N LYS A 246 -36.01 17.25 9.01
CA LYS A 246 -34.56 17.15 9.06
C LYS A 246 -34.11 16.09 8.07
N VAL A 247 -33.21 16.45 7.15
CA VAL A 247 -32.63 15.52 6.17
C VAL A 247 -31.29 15.05 6.68
N VAL A 248 -31.12 13.72 6.78
CA VAL A 248 -29.83 13.07 7.05
C VAL A 248 -29.42 12.32 5.78
N THR A 249 -28.30 12.73 5.21
CA THR A 249 -27.77 12.09 4.01
C THR A 249 -26.64 11.15 4.36
N PHE A 250 -26.73 9.88 3.91
CA PHE A 250 -25.65 8.93 3.94
C PHE A 250 -25.08 8.77 2.53
N LEU A 251 -23.76 8.97 2.41
CA LEU A 251 -23.01 8.75 1.17
C LEU A 251 -21.92 7.72 1.43
N GLY A 252 -21.98 6.58 0.77
CA GLY A 252 -20.98 5.52 0.92
C GLY A 252 -21.47 4.16 0.42
N ARG A 253 -20.55 3.20 0.37
CA ARG A 253 -20.91 1.81 0.08
C ARG A 253 -21.63 1.18 1.30
N LEU A 254 -22.68 0.40 1.05
CA LEU A 254 -23.32 -0.40 2.10
C LEU A 254 -22.46 -1.66 2.33
N THR A 255 -21.68 -1.64 3.37
CA THR A 255 -20.79 -2.74 3.79
C THR A 255 -20.92 -2.96 5.29
N MET A 256 -20.39 -4.09 5.78
CA MET A 256 -20.36 -4.37 7.23
C MET A 256 -19.51 -3.36 8.02
N GLN A 257 -18.64 -2.63 7.36
CA GLN A 257 -17.79 -1.60 7.95
C GLN A 257 -18.56 -0.29 8.26
N LYS A 258 -19.61 0.00 7.47
CA LYS A 258 -20.34 1.29 7.51
C LYS A 258 -21.77 1.12 7.97
#